data_e77cbcbbc3e79db7ebafe9e2e5445409
#
_entry.id   e77cbcbbc3e79db7ebafe9e2e5445409
#
_cell.length_a   1.000
_cell.length_b   1.000
_cell.length_c   1.000
_cell.angle_alpha   90.00
_cell.angle_beta   90.00
_cell.angle_gamma   90.00
#
_symmetry.space_group_name_H-M   'P 1'
#
loop_
_entity.id
_entity.type
_entity.pdbx_description
1 polymer ?
#
loop_
_entity_poly.entity_id
_entity_poly.type
_entity_poly.pdbx_seq_one_letter_code
_entity_poly.pdbx_strand_id
1 'polypeptide(L)'
;MERKIYTITISIILLISVRIYGNDKTEIYNAYIRNDMAGWKKIMDRIQNQERKSNEILLSLVNYQYGYIGWCIGEANEKEAEFYISLARNNLAVLESNNYNLSMVYAYYAALYGYDIGLSIIRAPFIGPKSMKYAENALKLDQGNSFAYLQMGNIQYYMPSVFGGSVNEAIRYFLQAKVLMEKNKETILQDWNYLHLLTLIVQAYTDVEDYRSAKAYCEIILKIEPQFVWIKDELYPQVMHQFKN
;
A
#
# COMPACT_ATOMS: atom_id res chain seq x y z
N MET A 1 -11.28 -5.50 46.52
CA MET A 1 -10.09 -6.09 45.92
C MET A 1 -10.30 -6.48 44.43
N GLU A 2 -11.49 -6.92 44.03
CA GLU A 2 -11.80 -7.34 42.65
C GLU A 2 -11.68 -6.23 41.56
N ARG A 3 -12.12 -4.99 41.84
CA ARG A 3 -12.04 -3.89 40.85
C ARG A 3 -10.60 -3.53 40.41
N LYS A 4 -9.61 -3.69 41.30
CA LYS A 4 -8.19 -3.42 40.95
C LYS A 4 -7.59 -4.49 40.05
N ILE A 5 -8.03 -5.75 40.19
CA ILE A 5 -7.57 -6.86 39.37
C ILE A 5 -8.05 -6.70 37.92
N TYR A 6 -9.32 -6.32 37.71
CA TYR A 6 -9.85 -6.07 36.36
C TYR A 6 -9.14 -4.91 35.65
N THR A 7 -8.84 -3.83 36.36
CA THR A 7 -8.14 -2.69 35.79
C THR A 7 -6.71 -3.04 35.35
N ILE A 8 -5.99 -3.83 36.15
CA ILE A 8 -4.63 -4.30 35.84
C ILE A 8 -4.65 -5.28 34.66
N THR A 9 -5.64 -6.19 34.62
CA THR A 9 -5.75 -7.17 33.54
C THR A 9 -6.05 -6.51 32.20
N ILE A 10 -6.96 -5.52 32.16
CA ILE A 10 -7.26 -4.73 30.96
C ILE A 10 -6.05 -3.93 30.51
N SER A 11 -5.32 -3.31 31.44
CA SER A 11 -4.08 -2.55 31.11
C SER A 11 -2.97 -3.44 30.55
N ILE A 12 -2.82 -4.65 31.07
CA ILE A 12 -1.82 -5.63 30.58
C ILE A 12 -2.20 -6.13 29.18
N ILE A 13 -3.48 -6.42 28.94
CA ILE A 13 -3.96 -6.86 27.61
C ILE A 13 -3.76 -5.75 26.57
N LEU A 14 -4.05 -4.49 26.90
CA LEU A 14 -3.79 -3.32 26.04
C LEU A 14 -2.30 -3.15 25.75
N LEU A 15 -1.42 -3.28 26.75
CA LEU A 15 0.03 -3.17 26.57
C LEU A 15 0.62 -4.30 25.73
N ILE A 16 0.07 -5.52 25.85
CA ILE A 16 0.50 -6.66 25.02
C ILE A 16 0.05 -6.47 23.57
N SER A 17 -1.18 -6.02 23.33
CA SER A 17 -1.68 -5.80 21.97
C SER A 17 -0.91 -4.68 21.25
N VAL A 18 -0.58 -3.59 21.93
CA VAL A 18 0.23 -2.49 21.37
C VAL A 18 1.65 -2.96 21.03
N ARG A 19 2.27 -3.80 21.86
CA ARG A 19 3.60 -4.35 21.57
C ARG A 19 3.61 -5.30 20.39
N ILE A 20 2.61 -6.17 20.26
CA ILE A 20 2.51 -7.10 19.13
C ILE A 20 2.33 -6.32 17.84
N TYR A 21 1.44 -5.34 17.83
CA TYR A 21 1.14 -4.51 16.66
C TYR A 21 2.33 -3.67 16.18
N GLY A 22 3.07 -3.06 17.12
CA GLY A 22 4.30 -2.31 16.79
C GLY A 22 5.39 -3.19 16.20
N ASN A 23 5.44 -4.48 16.59
CA ASN A 23 6.39 -5.44 16.05
C ASN A 23 6.02 -5.83 14.60
N ASP A 24 4.73 -6.09 14.31
CA ASP A 24 4.27 -6.49 12.97
C ASP A 24 4.58 -5.41 11.92
N LYS A 25 4.35 -4.11 12.22
CA LYS A 25 4.71 -3.00 11.33
C LYS A 25 6.20 -3.01 10.99
N THR A 26 7.05 -3.14 12.00
CA THR A 26 8.51 -3.15 11.83
C THR A 26 8.97 -4.41 11.07
N GLU A 27 8.39 -5.57 11.36
CA GLU A 27 8.71 -6.81 10.65
C GLU A 27 8.32 -6.72 9.17
N ILE A 28 7.14 -6.20 8.83
CA ILE A 28 6.68 -5.95 7.45
C ILE A 28 7.59 -4.96 6.73
N TYR A 29 7.95 -3.86 7.39
CA TYR A 29 8.90 -2.90 6.82
C TYR A 29 10.24 -3.55 6.48
N ASN A 30 10.79 -4.32 7.42
CA ASN A 30 12.05 -5.03 7.22
C ASN A 30 11.98 -6.08 6.10
N ALA A 31 10.85 -6.77 5.97
CA ALA A 31 10.60 -7.70 4.88
C ALA A 31 10.57 -6.96 3.53
N TYR A 32 9.89 -5.81 3.46
CA TYR A 32 9.79 -4.98 2.27
C TYR A 32 11.17 -4.51 1.77
N ILE A 33 11.96 -3.90 2.63
CA ILE A 33 13.27 -3.34 2.24
C ILE A 33 14.29 -4.41 1.84
N ARG A 34 14.12 -5.65 2.35
CA ARG A 34 14.99 -6.80 2.05
C ARG A 34 14.46 -7.69 0.91
N ASN A 35 13.31 -7.36 0.34
CA ASN A 35 12.60 -8.22 -0.61
C ASN A 35 12.30 -9.63 -0.06
N ASP A 36 12.10 -9.76 1.28
CA ASP A 36 11.74 -11.00 1.96
C ASP A 36 10.22 -11.20 1.97
N MET A 37 9.65 -11.56 0.83
CA MET A 37 8.20 -11.74 0.69
C MET A 37 7.70 -13.03 1.35
N ALA A 38 8.57 -14.00 1.60
CA ALA A 38 8.24 -15.17 2.41
C ALA A 38 8.05 -14.80 3.89
N GLY A 39 8.93 -13.95 4.44
CA GLY A 39 8.78 -13.35 5.75
C GLY A 39 7.52 -12.51 5.86
N TRP A 40 7.26 -11.65 4.86
CA TRP A 40 6.03 -10.85 4.78
C TRP A 40 4.77 -11.72 4.85
N LYS A 41 4.68 -12.75 4.00
CA LYS A 41 3.58 -13.71 3.99
C LYS A 41 3.34 -14.35 5.36
N LYS A 42 4.41 -14.82 6.00
CA LYS A 42 4.33 -15.45 7.32
C LYS A 42 3.71 -14.53 8.39
N ILE A 43 4.07 -13.25 8.37
CA ILE A 43 3.51 -12.25 9.30
C ILE A 43 2.02 -12.06 9.01
N MET A 44 1.67 -11.85 7.75
CA MET A 44 0.31 -11.65 7.28
C MET A 44 -0.59 -12.85 7.63
N ASP A 45 -0.14 -14.08 7.36
CA ASP A 45 -0.86 -15.31 7.69
C ASP A 45 -1.03 -15.50 9.21
N ARG A 46 -0.01 -15.13 10.01
CA ARG A 46 -0.10 -15.13 11.48
C ARG A 46 -1.23 -14.21 11.97
N ILE A 47 -1.34 -13.00 11.41
CA ILE A 47 -2.39 -12.05 11.77
C ILE A 47 -3.76 -12.54 11.27
N GLN A 48 -3.82 -13.08 10.04
CA GLN A 48 -5.06 -13.62 9.47
C GLN A 48 -5.68 -14.72 10.35
N ASN A 49 -4.83 -15.55 10.95
CA ASN A 49 -5.25 -16.70 11.76
C ASN A 49 -5.56 -16.36 13.24
N GLN A 50 -5.47 -15.10 13.66
CA GLN A 50 -5.90 -14.70 15.00
C GLN A 50 -7.42 -14.86 15.15
N GLU A 51 -7.88 -15.43 16.28
CA GLU A 51 -9.30 -15.66 16.55
C GLU A 51 -10.09 -14.34 16.62
N ARG A 52 -9.50 -13.31 17.22
CA ARG A 52 -10.12 -11.99 17.37
C ARG A 52 -9.18 -10.90 16.84
N LYS A 53 -9.72 -10.10 15.94
CA LYS A 53 -9.02 -8.95 15.36
C LYS A 53 -9.83 -7.68 15.63
N SER A 54 -9.18 -6.63 16.15
CA SER A 54 -9.80 -5.31 16.18
C SER A 54 -9.91 -4.74 14.75
N ASN A 55 -10.70 -3.69 14.56
CA ASN A 55 -10.80 -3.04 13.25
C ASN A 55 -9.45 -2.47 12.78
N GLU A 56 -8.61 -1.98 13.71
CA GLU A 56 -7.26 -1.50 13.41
C GLU A 56 -6.37 -2.63 12.88
N ILE A 57 -6.42 -3.80 13.52
CA ILE A 57 -5.66 -4.99 13.08
C ILE A 57 -6.16 -5.47 11.71
N LEU A 58 -7.49 -5.49 11.49
CA LEU A 58 -8.06 -5.85 10.20
C LEU A 58 -7.63 -4.88 9.09
N LEU A 59 -7.66 -3.57 9.35
CA LEU A 59 -7.23 -2.58 8.38
C LEU A 59 -5.75 -2.72 8.04
N SER A 60 -4.90 -2.96 9.04
CA SER A 60 -3.47 -3.22 8.83
C SER A 60 -3.23 -4.52 8.06
N LEU A 61 -4.00 -5.57 8.35
CA LEU A 61 -3.92 -6.81 7.59
C LEU A 61 -4.29 -6.61 6.12
N VAL A 62 -5.33 -5.84 5.82
CA VAL A 62 -5.70 -5.46 4.44
C VAL A 62 -4.55 -4.70 3.77
N ASN A 63 -3.89 -3.79 4.50
CA ASN A 63 -2.72 -3.07 3.99
C ASN A 63 -1.57 -4.03 3.63
N TYR A 64 -1.31 -5.02 4.46
CA TYR A 64 -0.26 -6.00 4.18
C TYR A 64 -0.65 -6.94 3.03
N GLN A 65 -1.92 -7.36 2.96
CA GLN A 65 -2.46 -8.12 1.83
C GLN A 65 -2.33 -7.33 0.52
N TYR A 66 -2.63 -6.03 0.53
CA TYR A 66 -2.45 -5.17 -0.63
C TYR A 66 -1.01 -5.20 -1.16
N GLY A 67 -0.02 -5.01 -0.30
CA GLY A 67 1.39 -5.06 -0.73
C GLY A 67 1.79 -6.43 -1.28
N TYR A 68 1.40 -7.50 -0.61
CA TYR A 68 1.72 -8.87 -1.02
C TYR A 68 1.03 -9.26 -2.34
N ILE A 69 -0.23 -8.89 -2.55
CA ILE A 69 -0.96 -9.13 -3.80
C ILE A 69 -0.25 -8.45 -4.97
N GLY A 70 0.19 -7.18 -4.79
CA GLY A 70 0.93 -6.46 -5.82
C GLY A 70 2.21 -7.18 -6.23
N TRP A 71 2.95 -7.71 -5.27
CA TRP A 71 4.12 -8.54 -5.53
C TRP A 71 3.76 -9.84 -6.25
N CYS A 72 2.74 -10.57 -5.81
CA CYS A 72 2.29 -11.80 -6.47
C CYS A 72 1.95 -11.58 -7.95
N ILE A 73 1.29 -10.46 -8.27
CA ILE A 73 0.97 -10.09 -9.67
C ILE A 73 2.26 -9.83 -10.46
N GLY A 74 3.22 -9.11 -9.86
CA GLY A 74 4.53 -8.86 -10.47
C GLY A 74 5.32 -10.14 -10.78
N GLU A 75 5.20 -11.16 -9.92
CA GLU A 75 5.84 -12.48 -10.09
C GLU A 75 4.99 -13.46 -10.91
N ALA A 76 3.90 -13.01 -11.53
CA ALA A 76 2.95 -13.84 -12.27
C ALA A 76 2.36 -15.01 -11.44
N ASN A 77 2.29 -14.87 -10.12
CA ASN A 77 1.67 -15.84 -9.21
C ASN A 77 0.17 -15.55 -9.04
N GLU A 78 -0.59 -15.73 -10.12
CA GLU A 78 -2.00 -15.35 -10.21
C GLU A 78 -2.87 -16.04 -9.15
N LYS A 79 -2.66 -17.36 -8.93
CA LYS A 79 -3.47 -18.15 -7.98
C LYS A 79 -3.35 -17.62 -6.54
N GLU A 80 -2.15 -17.25 -6.14
CA GLU A 80 -1.89 -16.72 -4.80
C GLU A 80 -2.42 -15.29 -4.69
N ALA A 81 -2.30 -14.48 -5.75
CA ALA A 81 -2.91 -13.16 -5.82
C ALA A 81 -4.44 -13.24 -5.65
N GLU A 82 -5.13 -14.11 -6.40
CA GLU A 82 -6.58 -14.30 -6.30
C GLU A 82 -7.02 -14.74 -4.89
N PHE A 83 -6.27 -15.65 -4.26
CA PHE A 83 -6.52 -16.09 -2.90
C PHE A 83 -6.48 -14.91 -1.92
N TYR A 84 -5.42 -14.10 -1.94
CA TYR A 84 -5.30 -12.96 -1.02
C TYR A 84 -6.25 -11.81 -1.37
N ILE A 85 -6.61 -11.58 -2.62
CA ILE A 85 -7.68 -10.66 -3.03
C ILE A 85 -9.00 -11.06 -2.37
N SER A 86 -9.34 -12.36 -2.36
CA SER A 86 -10.55 -12.85 -1.71
C SER A 86 -10.53 -12.61 -0.19
N LEU A 87 -9.41 -12.90 0.48
CA LEU A 87 -9.25 -12.65 1.91
C LEU A 87 -9.34 -11.15 2.24
N ALA A 88 -8.69 -10.29 1.46
CA ALA A 88 -8.73 -8.85 1.64
C ALA A 88 -10.16 -8.31 1.49
N ARG A 89 -10.93 -8.78 0.51
CA ARG A 89 -12.34 -8.42 0.34
C ARG A 89 -13.20 -8.83 1.54
N ASN A 90 -12.98 -10.02 2.08
CA ASN A 90 -13.71 -10.47 3.28
C ASN A 90 -13.39 -9.57 4.49
N ASN A 91 -12.12 -9.22 4.69
CA ASN A 91 -11.70 -8.32 5.76
C ASN A 91 -12.29 -6.89 5.57
N LEU A 92 -12.32 -6.38 4.33
CA LEU A 92 -12.93 -5.08 4.00
C LEU A 92 -14.44 -5.10 4.25
N ALA A 93 -15.15 -6.18 3.93
CA ALA A 93 -16.59 -6.31 4.19
C ALA A 93 -16.91 -6.24 5.69
N VAL A 94 -16.05 -6.81 6.54
CA VAL A 94 -16.19 -6.68 8.01
C VAL A 94 -15.97 -5.22 8.44
N LEU A 95 -14.94 -4.54 7.95
CA LEU A 95 -14.66 -3.13 8.27
C LEU A 95 -15.81 -2.22 7.80
N GLU A 96 -16.34 -2.47 6.61
CA GLU A 96 -17.48 -1.74 6.05
C GLU A 96 -18.75 -1.93 6.90
N SER A 97 -19.06 -3.17 7.30
CA SER A 97 -20.22 -3.47 8.18
C SER A 97 -20.10 -2.81 9.54
N ASN A 98 -18.88 -2.61 10.04
CA ASN A 98 -18.58 -1.90 11.28
C ASN A 98 -18.54 -0.38 11.12
N ASN A 99 -18.76 0.17 9.91
CA ASN A 99 -18.58 1.59 9.57
C ASN A 99 -17.20 2.13 9.97
N TYR A 100 -16.16 1.28 9.91
CA TYR A 100 -14.82 1.64 10.33
C TYR A 100 -14.00 2.20 9.18
N ASN A 101 -13.59 3.46 9.28
CA ASN A 101 -12.73 4.18 8.34
C ASN A 101 -13.12 3.95 6.87
N LEU A 102 -14.37 4.27 6.52
CA LEU A 102 -14.94 3.98 5.20
C LEU A 102 -14.15 4.58 4.04
N SER A 103 -13.48 5.72 4.25
CA SER A 103 -12.61 6.30 3.24
C SER A 103 -11.45 5.36 2.89
N MET A 104 -10.78 4.77 3.88
CA MET A 104 -9.72 3.78 3.65
C MET A 104 -10.26 2.49 3.05
N VAL A 105 -11.41 2.00 3.54
CA VAL A 105 -12.08 0.81 2.99
C VAL A 105 -12.35 0.98 1.49
N TYR A 106 -12.90 2.12 1.09
CA TYR A 106 -13.17 2.38 -0.34
C TYR A 106 -11.90 2.53 -1.16
N ALA A 107 -10.85 3.14 -0.61
CA ALA A 107 -9.56 3.21 -1.28
C ALA A 107 -8.96 1.81 -1.52
N TYR A 108 -9.10 0.88 -0.57
CA TYR A 108 -8.68 -0.52 -0.77
C TYR A 108 -9.58 -1.27 -1.75
N TYR A 109 -10.88 -1.04 -1.79
CA TYR A 109 -11.72 -1.61 -2.86
C TYR A 109 -11.28 -1.13 -4.24
N ALA A 110 -10.93 0.16 -4.38
CA ALA A 110 -10.38 0.68 -5.64
C ALA A 110 -9.10 -0.06 -6.04
N ALA A 111 -8.18 -0.29 -5.09
CA ALA A 111 -6.95 -1.04 -5.30
C ALA A 111 -7.21 -2.49 -5.75
N LEU A 112 -8.11 -3.20 -5.05
CA LEU A 112 -8.42 -4.59 -5.37
C LEU A 112 -9.10 -4.73 -6.74
N TYR A 113 -9.92 -3.77 -7.17
CA TYR A 113 -10.42 -3.74 -8.54
C TYR A 113 -9.31 -3.49 -9.56
N GLY A 114 -8.33 -2.65 -9.23
CA GLY A 114 -7.11 -2.49 -10.04
C GLY A 114 -6.34 -3.82 -10.20
N TYR A 115 -6.20 -4.58 -9.13
CA TYR A 115 -5.56 -5.90 -9.16
C TYR A 115 -6.34 -6.93 -9.98
N ASP A 116 -7.68 -6.94 -9.93
CA ASP A 116 -8.49 -7.78 -10.81
C ASP A 116 -8.24 -7.48 -12.30
N ILE A 117 -8.00 -6.21 -12.64
CA ILE A 117 -7.62 -5.80 -14.00
C ILE A 117 -6.20 -6.28 -14.32
N GLY A 118 -5.27 -6.16 -13.39
CA GLY A 118 -3.90 -6.67 -13.53
C GLY A 118 -3.85 -8.17 -13.81
N LEU A 119 -4.73 -8.95 -13.16
CA LEU A 119 -4.87 -10.39 -13.40
C LEU A 119 -5.58 -10.71 -14.72
N SER A 120 -6.44 -9.83 -15.20
CA SER A 120 -7.19 -10.06 -16.44
C SER A 120 -7.60 -8.75 -17.10
N ILE A 121 -6.78 -8.27 -18.02
CA ILE A 121 -6.98 -6.99 -18.72
C ILE A 121 -8.34 -6.91 -19.47
N ILE A 122 -8.89 -8.06 -19.88
CA ILE A 122 -10.20 -8.15 -20.54
C ILE A 122 -11.31 -7.61 -19.62
N ARG A 123 -11.12 -7.64 -18.31
CA ARG A 123 -12.10 -7.12 -17.33
C ARG A 123 -12.06 -5.59 -17.21
N ALA A 124 -11.03 -4.92 -17.75
CA ALA A 124 -10.81 -3.48 -17.56
C ALA A 124 -12.03 -2.61 -17.95
N PRO A 125 -12.73 -2.82 -19.08
CA PRO A 125 -13.89 -1.99 -19.45
C PRO A 125 -15.04 -2.08 -18.44
N PHE A 126 -15.17 -3.20 -17.72
CA PHE A 126 -16.28 -3.44 -16.77
C PHE A 126 -15.89 -3.08 -15.33
N ILE A 127 -14.63 -3.24 -14.98
CA ILE A 127 -14.13 -3.08 -13.61
C ILE A 127 -13.48 -1.72 -13.41
N GLY A 128 -12.84 -1.14 -14.42
CA GLY A 128 -12.17 0.16 -14.36
C GLY A 128 -13.07 1.28 -13.82
N PRO A 129 -14.31 1.44 -14.31
CA PRO A 129 -15.25 2.43 -13.77
C PRO A 129 -15.58 2.21 -12.29
N LYS A 130 -15.58 0.95 -11.80
CA LYS A 130 -15.79 0.64 -10.38
C LYS A 130 -14.60 1.06 -9.54
N SER A 131 -13.37 0.75 -9.99
CA SER A 131 -12.14 1.18 -9.32
C SER A 131 -12.12 2.71 -9.17
N MET A 132 -12.36 3.45 -10.24
CA MET A 132 -12.43 4.91 -10.24
C MET A 132 -13.47 5.43 -9.24
N LYS A 133 -14.70 4.91 -9.31
CA LYS A 133 -15.80 5.33 -8.43
C LYS A 133 -15.47 5.11 -6.94
N TYR A 134 -14.83 4.01 -6.59
CA TYR A 134 -14.42 3.75 -5.21
C TYR A 134 -13.33 4.72 -4.75
N ALA A 135 -12.32 5.01 -5.59
CA ALA A 135 -11.29 6.01 -5.27
C ALA A 135 -11.87 7.42 -5.08
N GLU A 136 -12.80 7.84 -5.97
CA GLU A 136 -13.51 9.11 -5.84
C GLU A 136 -14.37 9.18 -4.57
N ASN A 137 -15.08 8.10 -4.23
CA ASN A 137 -15.89 8.03 -3.02
C ASN A 137 -15.01 8.09 -1.76
N ALA A 138 -13.83 7.46 -1.78
CA ALA A 138 -12.86 7.58 -0.70
C ALA A 138 -12.47 9.06 -0.46
N LEU A 139 -12.14 9.80 -1.54
CA LEU A 139 -11.80 11.22 -1.45
C LEU A 139 -12.99 12.13 -1.07
N LYS A 140 -14.23 11.75 -1.43
CA LYS A 140 -15.42 12.48 -0.97
C LYS A 140 -15.64 12.34 0.53
N LEU A 141 -15.30 11.18 1.10
CA LEU A 141 -15.41 10.94 2.55
C LEU A 141 -14.28 11.60 3.33
N ASP A 142 -13.05 11.59 2.79
CA ASP A 142 -11.89 12.20 3.40
C ASP A 142 -10.89 12.69 2.34
N GLN A 143 -10.85 14.00 2.15
CA GLN A 143 -9.88 14.65 1.25
C GLN A 143 -8.44 14.61 1.78
N GLY A 144 -8.23 14.22 3.04
CA GLY A 144 -6.92 13.99 3.64
C GLY A 144 -6.37 12.58 3.42
N ASN A 145 -7.15 11.67 2.83
CA ASN A 145 -6.74 10.29 2.63
C ASN A 145 -5.65 10.16 1.56
N SER A 146 -4.39 10.08 1.99
CA SER A 146 -3.22 9.92 1.11
C SER A 146 -3.28 8.63 0.27
N PHE A 147 -3.83 7.54 0.83
CA PHE A 147 -3.94 6.27 0.13
C PHE A 147 -4.98 6.33 -1.01
N ALA A 148 -6.06 7.11 -0.85
CA ALA A 148 -7.01 7.35 -1.92
C ALA A 148 -6.37 8.13 -3.09
N TYR A 149 -5.53 9.14 -2.81
CA TYR A 149 -4.74 9.81 -3.84
C TYR A 149 -3.74 8.87 -4.52
N LEU A 150 -3.10 7.97 -3.77
CA LEU A 150 -2.24 6.94 -4.33
C LEU A 150 -3.03 6.07 -5.32
N GLN A 151 -4.26 5.66 -4.98
CA GLN A 151 -5.09 4.86 -5.89
C GLN A 151 -5.54 5.65 -7.14
N MET A 152 -5.86 6.94 -7.01
CA MET A 152 -6.10 7.79 -8.18
C MET A 152 -4.86 7.86 -9.08
N GLY A 153 -3.68 7.96 -8.49
CA GLY A 153 -2.41 7.89 -9.22
C GLY A 153 -2.23 6.57 -9.94
N ASN A 154 -2.45 5.44 -9.26
CA ASN A 154 -2.37 4.11 -9.86
C ASN A 154 -3.36 3.95 -11.04
N ILE A 155 -4.59 4.41 -10.90
CA ILE A 155 -5.58 4.39 -11.97
C ILE A 155 -5.07 5.16 -13.18
N GLN A 156 -4.55 6.38 -13.00
CA GLN A 156 -4.03 7.19 -14.10
C GLN A 156 -2.77 6.58 -14.73
N TYR A 157 -1.93 5.94 -13.92
CA TYR A 157 -0.68 5.34 -14.36
C TYR A 157 -0.88 4.09 -15.21
N TYR A 158 -1.77 3.18 -14.76
CA TYR A 158 -1.99 1.89 -15.43
C TYR A 158 -3.09 1.92 -16.51
N MET A 159 -3.94 2.96 -16.52
CA MET A 159 -4.96 3.09 -17.55
C MET A 159 -4.32 3.52 -18.88
N PRO A 160 -4.62 2.82 -20.00
CA PRO A 160 -4.13 3.24 -21.32
C PRO A 160 -4.58 4.65 -21.67
N SER A 161 -3.73 5.43 -22.37
CA SER A 161 -3.99 6.82 -22.73
C SER A 161 -5.26 6.97 -23.59
N VAL A 162 -5.58 5.98 -24.41
CA VAL A 162 -6.81 5.96 -25.23
C VAL A 162 -8.10 5.91 -24.38
N PHE A 163 -8.00 5.53 -23.10
CA PHE A 163 -9.09 5.55 -22.13
C PHE A 163 -8.97 6.69 -21.11
N GLY A 164 -8.06 7.62 -21.34
CA GLY A 164 -7.88 8.81 -20.52
C GLY A 164 -6.80 8.68 -19.44
N GLY A 165 -5.98 7.62 -19.43
CA GLY A 165 -4.82 7.49 -18.55
C GLY A 165 -3.72 8.47 -18.89
N SER A 166 -3.00 8.94 -17.88
CA SER A 166 -1.93 9.92 -18.03
C SER A 166 -0.89 9.76 -16.93
N VAL A 167 0.35 9.46 -17.31
CA VAL A 167 1.47 9.37 -16.37
C VAL A 167 1.72 10.71 -15.67
N ASN A 168 1.55 11.84 -16.38
CA ASN A 168 1.69 13.17 -15.77
C ASN A 168 0.60 13.42 -14.70
N GLU A 169 -0.65 12.99 -14.92
CA GLU A 169 -1.69 13.07 -13.89
C GLU A 169 -1.40 12.11 -12.73
N ALA A 170 -0.86 10.91 -13.01
CA ALA A 170 -0.43 9.98 -11.98
C ALA A 170 0.64 10.62 -11.06
N ILE A 171 1.64 11.27 -11.64
CA ILE A 171 2.68 12.00 -10.88
C ILE A 171 2.03 13.05 -9.96
N ARG A 172 1.06 13.83 -10.46
CA ARG A 172 0.35 14.83 -9.62
C ARG A 172 -0.36 14.20 -8.43
N TYR A 173 -1.06 13.09 -8.63
CA TYR A 173 -1.74 12.36 -7.56
C TYR A 173 -0.73 11.74 -6.57
N PHE A 174 0.35 11.14 -7.05
CA PHE A 174 1.40 10.60 -6.18
C PHE A 174 2.08 11.68 -5.34
N LEU A 175 2.37 12.84 -5.93
CA LEU A 175 2.94 13.98 -5.18
C LEU A 175 1.96 14.52 -4.15
N GLN A 176 0.66 14.56 -4.44
CA GLN A 176 -0.37 14.93 -3.48
C GLN A 176 -0.45 13.92 -2.32
N ALA A 177 -0.41 12.62 -2.63
CA ALA A 177 -0.35 11.57 -1.61
C ALA A 177 0.87 11.75 -0.70
N LYS A 178 2.05 12.02 -1.30
CA LYS A 178 3.31 12.28 -0.58
C LYS A 178 3.17 13.47 0.38
N VAL A 179 2.66 14.60 -0.09
CA VAL A 179 2.45 15.79 0.74
C VAL A 179 1.54 15.50 1.94
N LEU A 180 0.48 14.70 1.74
CA LEU A 180 -0.43 14.31 2.81
C LEU A 180 0.25 13.38 3.83
N MET A 181 1.01 12.39 3.38
CA MET A 181 1.75 11.49 4.28
C MET A 181 2.80 12.25 5.11
N GLU A 182 3.48 13.23 4.52
CA GLU A 182 4.54 13.99 5.17
C GLU A 182 4.05 15.03 6.19
N LYS A 183 2.73 15.27 6.28
CA LYS A 183 2.17 16.14 7.33
C LYS A 183 2.48 15.63 8.74
N ASN A 184 2.58 14.32 8.91
CA ASN A 184 3.01 13.71 10.16
C ASN A 184 4.26 12.85 9.93
N LYS A 185 5.41 13.40 10.28
CA LYS A 185 6.71 12.72 10.08
C LYS A 185 6.84 11.43 10.87
N GLU A 186 6.16 11.29 11.99
CA GLU A 186 6.23 10.08 12.80
C GLU A 186 5.54 8.89 12.12
N THR A 187 4.48 9.15 11.36
CA THR A 187 3.72 8.08 10.68
C THR A 187 4.45 7.47 9.51
N ILE A 188 5.35 8.23 8.87
CA ILE A 188 6.16 7.74 7.73
C ILE A 188 7.45 7.03 8.15
N LEU A 189 7.80 7.05 9.45
CA LEU A 189 8.95 6.29 9.95
C LEU A 189 8.65 4.79 9.88
N GLN A 190 9.57 4.06 9.25
CA GLN A 190 9.41 2.62 9.01
C GLN A 190 8.01 2.28 8.43
N ASP A 191 7.58 3.07 7.43
CA ASP A 191 6.35 2.83 6.70
C ASP A 191 6.66 2.37 5.27
N TRP A 192 6.37 1.11 4.99
CA TRP A 192 6.57 0.52 3.67
C TRP A 192 5.71 1.21 2.59
N ASN A 193 4.50 1.70 2.95
CA ASN A 193 3.65 2.42 2.00
C ASN A 193 4.29 3.72 1.53
N TYR A 194 4.99 4.42 2.43
CA TYR A 194 5.71 5.64 2.07
C TYR A 194 6.86 5.35 1.12
N LEU A 195 7.67 4.31 1.39
CA LEU A 195 8.72 3.90 0.46
C LEU A 195 8.13 3.43 -0.88
N HIS A 196 7.03 2.67 -0.86
CA HIS A 196 6.32 2.24 -2.06
C HIS A 196 5.82 3.42 -2.89
N LEU A 197 5.20 4.42 -2.26
CA LEU A 197 4.79 5.65 -2.96
C LEU A 197 5.99 6.35 -3.63
N LEU A 198 7.12 6.47 -2.94
CA LEU A 198 8.31 7.08 -3.53
C LEU A 198 8.83 6.26 -4.71
N THR A 199 8.75 4.93 -4.68
CA THR A 199 9.15 4.09 -5.82
C THR A 199 8.22 4.28 -7.03
N LEU A 200 6.91 4.42 -6.81
CA LEU A 200 5.95 4.73 -7.87
C LEU A 200 6.26 6.09 -8.53
N ILE A 201 6.68 7.08 -7.73
CA ILE A 201 7.11 8.38 -8.25
C ILE A 201 8.37 8.22 -9.12
N VAL A 202 9.35 7.41 -8.70
CA VAL A 202 10.54 7.12 -9.52
C VAL A 202 10.15 6.51 -10.86
N GLN A 203 9.30 5.47 -10.83
CA GLN A 203 8.83 4.79 -12.05
C GLN A 203 8.09 5.76 -12.98
N ALA A 204 7.15 6.54 -12.44
CA ALA A 204 6.40 7.50 -13.23
C ALA A 204 7.26 8.59 -13.87
N TYR A 205 8.28 9.11 -13.17
CA TYR A 205 9.23 10.05 -13.78
C TYR A 205 10.13 9.37 -14.82
N THR A 206 10.48 8.10 -14.62
CA THR A 206 11.25 7.34 -15.62
C THR A 206 10.44 7.15 -16.90
N ASP A 207 9.14 6.87 -16.80
CA ASP A 207 8.27 6.66 -17.96
C ASP A 207 7.98 7.92 -18.77
N VAL A 208 8.11 9.11 -18.16
CA VAL A 208 8.04 10.39 -18.87
C VAL A 208 9.44 10.93 -19.22
N GLU A 209 10.48 10.11 -19.10
CA GLU A 209 11.87 10.43 -19.42
C GLU A 209 12.46 11.59 -18.58
N ASP A 210 11.82 11.97 -17.47
CA ASP A 210 12.39 12.91 -16.49
C ASP A 210 13.37 12.17 -15.54
N TYR A 211 14.47 11.70 -16.11
CA TYR A 211 15.49 10.95 -15.36
C TYR A 211 16.16 11.77 -14.26
N ARG A 212 16.10 13.11 -14.36
CA ARG A 212 16.60 14.00 -13.30
C ARG A 212 15.77 13.87 -12.04
N SER A 213 14.45 13.96 -12.17
CA SER A 213 13.53 13.80 -11.06
C SER A 213 13.55 12.36 -10.55
N ALA A 214 13.54 11.35 -11.43
CA ALA A 214 13.65 9.94 -11.05
C ALA A 214 14.90 9.69 -10.20
N LYS A 215 16.07 10.18 -10.62
CA LYS A 215 17.34 10.09 -9.87
C LYS A 215 17.21 10.73 -8.48
N ALA A 216 16.68 11.96 -8.41
CA ALA A 216 16.54 12.67 -7.15
C ALA A 216 15.66 11.88 -6.14
N TYR A 217 14.57 11.25 -6.61
CA TYR A 217 13.73 10.42 -5.75
C TYR A 217 14.43 9.11 -5.32
N CYS A 218 15.22 8.47 -6.18
CA CYS A 218 16.06 7.34 -5.77
C CYS A 218 17.02 7.74 -4.62
N GLU A 219 17.65 8.91 -4.74
CA GLU A 219 18.57 9.43 -3.71
C GLU A 219 17.84 9.74 -2.39
N ILE A 220 16.61 10.27 -2.46
CA ILE A 220 15.74 10.48 -1.29
C ILE A 220 15.45 9.13 -0.62
N ILE A 221 15.05 8.11 -1.37
CA ILE A 221 14.74 6.78 -0.83
C ILE A 221 15.98 6.19 -0.17
N LEU A 222 17.15 6.22 -0.81
CA LEU A 222 18.38 5.66 -0.26
C LEU A 222 18.92 6.46 0.94
N LYS A 223 18.55 7.74 1.07
CA LYS A 223 18.83 8.52 2.28
C LYS A 223 17.94 8.10 3.45
N ILE A 224 16.68 7.75 3.20
CA ILE A 224 15.73 7.26 4.22
C ILE A 224 16.09 5.83 4.63
N GLU A 225 16.32 4.97 3.64
CA GLU A 225 16.60 3.55 3.83
C GLU A 225 17.74 3.07 2.91
N PRO A 226 19.00 3.18 3.37
CA PRO A 226 20.17 2.78 2.59
C PRO A 226 20.24 1.29 2.26
N GLN A 227 19.47 0.47 2.99
CA GLN A 227 19.43 -0.99 2.83
C GLN A 227 18.29 -1.47 1.92
N PHE A 228 17.55 -0.56 1.29
CA PHE A 228 16.45 -0.95 0.41
C PHE A 228 17.01 -1.63 -0.87
N VAL A 229 16.99 -2.96 -0.88
CA VAL A 229 17.64 -3.82 -1.87
C VAL A 229 17.18 -3.47 -3.29
N TRP A 230 15.88 -3.42 -3.54
CA TRP A 230 15.34 -3.17 -4.88
C TRP A 230 15.77 -1.81 -5.47
N ILE A 231 15.74 -0.76 -4.66
CA ILE A 231 16.18 0.57 -5.13
C ILE A 231 17.68 0.58 -5.39
N LYS A 232 18.46 0.04 -4.45
CA LYS A 232 19.93 0.10 -4.50
C LYS A 232 20.51 -0.72 -5.65
N ASP A 233 19.98 -1.94 -5.82
CA ASP A 233 20.60 -2.94 -6.68
C ASP A 233 19.95 -3.02 -8.08
N GLU A 234 18.73 -2.48 -8.25
CA GLU A 234 17.98 -2.55 -9.50
C GLU A 234 17.54 -1.18 -10.03
N LEU A 235 16.61 -0.51 -9.36
CA LEU A 235 15.93 0.67 -9.92
C LEU A 235 16.88 1.89 -10.10
N TYR A 236 17.71 2.19 -9.10
CA TYR A 236 18.66 3.31 -9.19
C TYR A 236 19.73 3.09 -10.27
N PRO A 237 20.36 1.92 -10.41
CA PRO A 237 21.26 1.63 -11.53
C PRO A 237 20.58 1.81 -12.91
N GLN A 238 19.32 1.37 -13.08
CA GLN A 238 18.54 1.54 -14.31
C GLN A 238 18.33 3.02 -14.63
N VAL A 239 17.87 3.82 -13.67
CA VAL A 239 17.69 5.27 -13.82
C VAL A 239 19.02 5.96 -14.16
N MET A 240 20.13 5.57 -13.50
CA MET A 240 21.45 6.15 -13.75
C MET A 240 22.00 5.81 -15.13
N HIS A 241 21.66 4.65 -15.67
CA HIS A 241 22.03 4.30 -17.04
C HIS A 241 21.33 5.21 -18.05
N GLN A 242 20.03 5.45 -17.88
CA GLN A 242 19.26 6.35 -18.74
C GLN A 242 19.64 7.83 -18.57
N PHE A 243 19.97 8.24 -17.35
CA PHE A 243 20.38 9.63 -17.04
C PHE A 243 21.70 10.04 -17.72
N LYS A 244 22.58 9.09 -18.06
CA LYS A 244 23.89 9.35 -18.66
C LYS A 244 23.87 9.33 -20.20
N ASN A 245 22.82 8.78 -20.79
CA ASN A 245 22.63 8.68 -22.23
C ASN A 245 21.79 9.86 -22.74
#